data_dd037bd4080542dcdafd5e0a8c986541
#
_entry.id   dd037bd4080542dcdafd5e0a8c986541
#
_cell.length_a   1.000
_cell.length_b   1.000
_cell.length_c   1.000
_cell.angle_alpha   90.00
_cell.angle_beta   90.00
_cell.angle_gamma   90.00
#
_symmetry.space_group_name_H-M   'P 1'
#
loop_
_entity.id
_entity.type
_entity.pdbx_description
1 polymer ?
#
loop_
_entity_poly.entity_id
_entity_poly.type
_entity_poly.pdbx_seq_one_letter_code
_entity_poly.pdbx_strand_id
1 'polypeptide(L)'
;MLRIFFVSLLACGLLPVTIPAAANNLPAGDEQARDFAERMASEHGFAAEEVRAVLADAEIKQNILDAISRPAEKTKPWHEYRKIFLTEERIDQGADFWAEHETAIEQASARFGVDPAMIVAIVGVETFYGRRTGSFRVLDALATLGFRYPPRSEFFQRELEEFLLLTREQGLDPRDPKGSYAGAMGAPQFISSSYRAYAVDGDGDGRVDLWNSWPDVISSVANYFSVHGWEAGGPVTTRATARGTIDPG
;
A
#
# COMPACT_ATOMS: atom_id res chain seq x y z
N MET A 1 -58.82 -24.55 -54.00
CA MET A 1 -57.61 -23.78 -54.36
C MET A 1 -57.25 -22.90 -53.13
N LEU A 2 -56.29 -23.34 -52.33
CA LEU A 2 -55.87 -22.65 -51.11
C LEU A 2 -54.53 -21.96 -51.40
N ARG A 3 -54.52 -20.61 -51.34
CA ARG A 3 -53.32 -19.80 -51.49
C ARG A 3 -52.69 -19.59 -50.12
N ILE A 4 -51.51 -20.18 -49.94
CA ILE A 4 -50.65 -19.99 -48.75
C ILE A 4 -49.80 -18.74 -48.99
N PHE A 5 -49.94 -17.70 -48.13
CA PHE A 5 -49.06 -16.55 -48.09
C PHE A 5 -47.90 -16.85 -47.16
N PHE A 6 -46.67 -16.85 -47.71
CA PHE A 6 -45.45 -16.86 -46.93
C PHE A 6 -45.15 -15.42 -46.43
N VAL A 7 -45.20 -15.21 -45.14
CA VAL A 7 -44.68 -13.99 -44.51
C VAL A 7 -43.24 -14.23 -44.12
N SER A 8 -42.30 -13.60 -44.85
CA SER A 8 -40.87 -13.58 -44.45
C SER A 8 -40.66 -12.62 -43.29
N LEU A 9 -40.33 -13.18 -42.12
CA LEU A 9 -39.89 -12.40 -40.95
C LEU A 9 -38.40 -12.04 -41.15
N LEU A 10 -38.11 -10.77 -41.45
CA LEU A 10 -36.76 -10.23 -41.41
C LEU A 10 -36.35 -10.06 -39.96
N ALA A 11 -35.53 -10.98 -39.41
CA ALA A 11 -34.91 -10.83 -38.12
C ALA A 11 -33.78 -9.78 -38.22
N CYS A 12 -34.06 -8.57 -37.80
CA CYS A 12 -33.04 -7.54 -37.61
C CYS A 12 -32.21 -7.88 -36.39
N GLY A 13 -31.04 -8.51 -36.60
CA GLY A 13 -30.09 -8.82 -35.51
C GLY A 13 -29.51 -7.53 -34.94
N LEU A 14 -29.96 -7.16 -33.77
CA LEU A 14 -29.28 -6.16 -32.92
C LEU A 14 -27.96 -6.77 -32.43
N LEU A 15 -26.85 -6.38 -33.10
CA LEU A 15 -25.51 -6.64 -32.56
C LEU A 15 -25.38 -5.86 -31.23
N PRO A 16 -24.92 -6.49 -30.12
CA PRO A 16 -24.66 -5.75 -28.91
C PRO A 16 -23.52 -4.76 -29.18
N VAL A 17 -23.82 -3.47 -29.08
CA VAL A 17 -22.81 -2.42 -29.01
C VAL A 17 -22.12 -2.59 -27.67
N THR A 18 -20.98 -3.26 -27.65
CA THR A 18 -20.07 -3.23 -26.50
C THR A 18 -19.50 -1.82 -26.44
N ILE A 19 -20.07 -0.97 -25.60
CA ILE A 19 -19.44 0.30 -25.21
C ILE A 19 -18.18 -0.13 -24.44
N PRO A 20 -16.97 0.19 -24.91
CA PRO A 20 -15.78 -0.05 -24.11
C PRO A 20 -15.97 0.74 -22.80
N ALA A 21 -15.78 0.09 -21.66
CA ALA A 21 -15.70 0.81 -20.38
C ALA A 21 -14.67 1.92 -20.60
N ALA A 22 -15.07 3.17 -20.44
CA ALA A 22 -14.15 4.29 -20.54
C ALA A 22 -12.98 3.99 -19.61
N ALA A 23 -11.78 3.88 -20.16
CA ALA A 23 -10.59 3.70 -19.35
C ALA A 23 -10.52 4.90 -18.39
N ASN A 24 -10.61 4.64 -17.10
CA ASN A 24 -10.50 5.67 -16.05
C ASN A 24 -9.06 6.16 -15.86
N ASN A 25 -8.29 6.12 -16.94
CA ASN A 25 -6.91 6.58 -16.94
C ASN A 25 -6.84 8.07 -16.66
N LEU A 26 -5.74 8.49 -16.10
CA LEU A 26 -5.47 9.91 -15.90
C LEU A 26 -5.43 10.59 -17.29
N PRO A 27 -6.25 11.65 -17.55
CA PRO A 27 -6.28 12.28 -18.86
C PRO A 27 -4.90 12.83 -19.24
N ALA A 28 -4.47 12.63 -20.49
CA ALA A 28 -3.19 13.14 -21.00
C ALA A 28 -3.03 14.67 -20.87
N GLY A 29 -4.17 15.41 -20.78
CA GLY A 29 -4.21 16.86 -20.57
C GLY A 29 -4.44 17.28 -19.13
N ASP A 30 -4.32 16.38 -18.14
CA ASP A 30 -4.49 16.73 -16.73
C ASP A 30 -3.38 17.71 -16.29
N GLU A 31 -3.79 18.89 -15.86
CA GLU A 31 -2.88 19.98 -15.51
C GLU A 31 -2.00 19.62 -14.30
N GLN A 32 -2.59 18.98 -13.29
CA GLN A 32 -1.85 18.58 -12.09
C GLN A 32 -0.79 17.52 -12.40
N ALA A 33 -1.12 16.56 -13.27
CA ALA A 33 -0.18 15.53 -13.70
C ALA A 33 0.95 16.10 -14.57
N ARG A 34 0.64 17.09 -15.42
CA ARG A 34 1.65 17.80 -16.18
C ARG A 34 2.61 18.56 -15.27
N ASP A 35 2.07 19.37 -14.34
CA ASP A 35 2.88 20.16 -13.40
C ASP A 35 3.74 19.26 -12.51
N PHE A 36 3.20 18.12 -12.10
CA PHE A 36 3.95 17.08 -11.40
C PHE A 36 5.11 16.55 -12.24
N ALA A 37 4.89 16.23 -13.51
CA ALA A 37 5.95 15.72 -14.40
C ALA A 37 7.06 16.76 -14.66
N GLU A 38 6.69 18.03 -14.78
CA GLU A 38 7.64 19.16 -14.91
C GLU A 38 8.49 19.32 -13.63
N ARG A 39 7.87 19.17 -12.45
CA ARG A 39 8.60 19.21 -11.17
C ARG A 39 9.55 18.02 -11.05
N MET A 40 9.13 16.81 -11.40
CA MET A 40 10.01 15.62 -11.42
C MET A 40 11.22 15.80 -12.34
N ALA A 41 11.02 16.50 -13.47
CA ALA A 41 12.12 16.80 -14.37
C ALA A 41 13.09 17.82 -13.79
N SER A 42 12.58 18.92 -13.23
CA SER A 42 13.41 20.02 -12.73
C SER A 42 14.14 19.67 -11.43
N GLU A 43 13.52 18.93 -10.53
CA GLU A 43 14.07 18.65 -9.20
C GLU A 43 14.85 17.32 -9.14
N HIS A 44 14.46 16.33 -9.95
CA HIS A 44 15.00 14.97 -9.85
C HIS A 44 15.61 14.44 -11.16
N GLY A 45 15.63 15.25 -12.22
CA GLY A 45 16.28 14.90 -13.48
C GLY A 45 15.60 13.75 -14.24
N PHE A 46 14.27 13.57 -14.06
CA PHE A 46 13.49 12.69 -14.92
C PHE A 46 13.26 13.36 -16.29
N ALA A 47 13.01 12.57 -17.33
CA ALA A 47 12.43 13.12 -18.54
C ALA A 47 10.92 13.36 -18.29
N ALA A 48 10.46 14.61 -18.43
CA ALA A 48 9.04 14.94 -18.16
C ALA A 48 8.07 14.10 -19.01
N GLU A 49 8.46 13.77 -20.25
CA GLU A 49 7.69 12.90 -21.14
C GLU A 49 7.57 11.47 -20.61
N GLU A 50 8.63 10.94 -20.04
CA GLU A 50 8.65 9.61 -19.44
C GLU A 50 7.73 9.55 -18.21
N VAL A 51 7.77 10.56 -17.34
CA VAL A 51 6.84 10.67 -16.20
C VAL A 51 5.40 10.79 -16.68
N ARG A 52 5.13 11.61 -17.72
CA ARG A 52 3.79 11.71 -18.32
C ARG A 52 3.30 10.38 -18.89
N ALA A 53 4.17 9.61 -19.54
CA ALA A 53 3.83 8.29 -20.06
C ALA A 53 3.49 7.30 -18.95
N VAL A 54 4.22 7.31 -17.83
CA VAL A 54 3.90 6.49 -16.64
C VAL A 54 2.56 6.91 -16.04
N LEU A 55 2.31 8.20 -15.87
CA LEU A 55 1.06 8.71 -15.30
C LEU A 55 -0.15 8.44 -16.22
N ALA A 56 0.03 8.44 -17.52
CA ALA A 56 -1.04 8.10 -18.48
C ALA A 56 -1.51 6.64 -18.36
N ASP A 57 -0.67 5.75 -17.84
CA ASP A 57 -1.02 4.35 -17.54
C ASP A 57 -1.69 4.18 -16.18
N ALA A 58 -1.72 5.23 -15.34
CA ALA A 58 -2.38 5.18 -14.04
C ALA A 58 -3.91 5.20 -14.21
N GLU A 59 -4.58 4.27 -13.54
CA GLU A 59 -6.03 4.22 -13.50
C GLU A 59 -6.56 4.92 -12.24
N ILE A 60 -7.46 5.88 -12.41
CA ILE A 60 -8.19 6.51 -11.32
C ILE A 60 -9.26 5.55 -10.80
N LYS A 61 -9.13 5.15 -9.54
CA LYS A 61 -9.96 4.11 -8.92
C LYS A 61 -10.97 4.69 -7.93
N GLN A 62 -12.27 4.64 -8.26
CA GLN A 62 -13.32 5.12 -7.36
C GLN A 62 -13.34 4.36 -6.03
N ASN A 63 -13.09 3.06 -6.03
CA ASN A 63 -13.06 2.25 -4.80
C ASN A 63 -11.92 2.66 -3.84
N ILE A 64 -10.85 3.26 -4.34
CA ILE A 64 -9.80 3.85 -3.50
C ILE A 64 -10.33 5.10 -2.79
N LEU A 65 -11.02 5.98 -3.50
CA LEU A 65 -11.65 7.17 -2.91
C LEU A 65 -12.72 6.80 -1.88
N ASP A 66 -13.46 5.75 -2.14
CA ASP A 66 -14.46 5.23 -1.19
C ASP A 66 -13.81 4.64 0.06
N ALA A 67 -12.72 3.90 -0.09
CA ALA A 67 -11.99 3.29 1.02
C ALA A 67 -11.35 4.35 1.93
N ILE A 68 -10.65 5.33 1.38
CA ILE A 68 -9.98 6.38 2.18
C ILE A 68 -10.98 7.27 2.94
N SER A 69 -12.23 7.33 2.46
CA SER A 69 -13.28 8.14 3.08
C SER A 69 -13.96 7.46 4.28
N ARG A 70 -13.74 6.14 4.48
CA ARG A 70 -14.41 5.33 5.52
C ARG A 70 -13.42 4.47 6.32
N PRO A 71 -12.45 5.07 7.00
CA PRO A 71 -11.48 4.30 7.78
C PRO A 71 -12.18 3.59 8.97
N ALA A 72 -11.89 2.30 9.14
CA ALA A 72 -12.52 1.45 10.16
C ALA A 72 -12.26 1.93 11.60
N GLU A 73 -11.08 2.49 11.86
CA GLU A 73 -10.65 3.03 13.15
C GLU A 73 -11.50 4.22 13.64
N LYS A 74 -12.19 4.91 12.74
CA LYS A 74 -13.09 6.02 13.09
C LYS A 74 -14.52 5.57 13.46
N THR A 75 -14.84 4.31 13.23
CA THR A 75 -16.20 3.79 13.34
C THR A 75 -16.39 2.73 14.40
N LYS A 76 -15.30 2.19 14.96
CA LYS A 76 -15.33 1.09 15.96
C LYS A 76 -14.74 1.53 17.29
N PRO A 77 -15.41 1.26 18.42
CA PRO A 77 -14.83 1.43 19.73
C PRO A 77 -13.68 0.42 19.94
N TRP A 78 -12.72 0.75 20.82
CA TRP A 78 -11.51 -0.05 21.04
C TRP A 78 -11.78 -1.54 21.33
N HIS A 79 -12.79 -1.85 22.12
CA HIS A 79 -13.11 -3.24 22.50
C HIS A 79 -13.56 -4.11 21.31
N GLU A 80 -14.07 -3.48 20.23
CA GLU A 80 -14.38 -4.16 18.96
C GLU A 80 -13.19 -4.13 18.01
N TYR A 81 -12.50 -2.98 17.93
CA TYR A 81 -11.37 -2.78 17.03
C TYR A 81 -10.23 -3.77 17.35
N ARG A 82 -9.88 -3.95 18.63
CA ARG A 82 -8.83 -4.89 19.04
C ARG A 82 -9.07 -6.34 18.63
N LYS A 83 -10.34 -6.76 18.50
CA LYS A 83 -10.70 -8.14 18.10
C LYS A 83 -10.31 -8.45 16.65
N ILE A 84 -10.07 -7.44 15.83
CA ILE A 84 -9.57 -7.61 14.45
C ILE A 84 -8.16 -8.19 14.48
N PHE A 85 -7.37 -7.85 15.50
CA PHE A 85 -5.96 -8.22 15.60
C PHE A 85 -5.68 -9.34 16.59
N LEU A 86 -6.44 -9.40 17.68
CA LEU A 86 -6.21 -10.37 18.78
C LEU A 86 -7.10 -11.61 18.57
N THR A 87 -6.77 -12.42 17.57
CA THR A 87 -7.41 -13.72 17.29
C THR A 87 -6.42 -14.84 17.55
N GLU A 88 -6.92 -16.02 17.98
CA GLU A 88 -6.09 -17.22 18.16
C GLU A 88 -5.34 -17.56 16.88
N GLU A 89 -6.03 -17.55 15.72
CA GLU A 89 -5.42 -17.79 14.42
C GLU A 89 -4.20 -16.87 14.15
N ARG A 90 -4.29 -15.58 14.50
CA ARG A 90 -3.17 -14.64 14.29
C ARG A 90 -2.03 -14.91 15.26
N ILE A 91 -2.34 -15.32 16.50
CA ILE A 91 -1.33 -15.66 17.53
C ILE A 91 -0.58 -16.92 17.11
N ASP A 92 -1.30 -17.97 16.71
CA ASP A 92 -0.70 -19.23 16.25
C ASP A 92 0.20 -19.01 15.03
N GLN A 93 -0.30 -18.27 14.02
CA GLN A 93 0.50 -17.93 12.85
C GLN A 93 1.71 -17.04 13.16
N GLY A 94 1.63 -16.22 14.21
CA GLY A 94 2.77 -15.45 14.70
C GLY A 94 3.84 -16.33 15.31
N ALA A 95 3.45 -17.37 16.04
CA ALA A 95 4.38 -18.36 16.57
C ALA A 95 5.06 -19.17 15.45
N ASP A 96 4.28 -19.59 14.45
CA ASP A 96 4.81 -20.29 13.26
C ASP A 96 5.79 -19.40 12.47
N PHE A 97 5.40 -18.14 12.21
CA PHE A 97 6.24 -17.15 11.54
C PHE A 97 7.56 -16.91 12.30
N TRP A 98 7.48 -16.80 13.63
CA TRP A 98 8.67 -16.64 14.46
C TRP A 98 9.60 -17.84 14.32
N ALA A 99 9.07 -19.05 14.44
CA ALA A 99 9.87 -20.26 14.33
C ALA A 99 10.50 -20.42 12.92
N GLU A 100 9.77 -20.06 11.87
CA GLU A 100 10.28 -20.13 10.49
C GLU A 100 11.40 -19.11 10.22
N HIS A 101 11.31 -17.92 10.82
CA HIS A 101 12.24 -16.80 10.57
C HIS A 101 13.12 -16.45 11.77
N GLU A 102 13.29 -17.38 12.75
CA GLU A 102 14.00 -17.15 14.01
C GLU A 102 15.36 -16.49 13.80
N THR A 103 16.19 -17.02 12.90
CA THR A 103 17.54 -16.50 12.65
C THR A 103 17.50 -15.03 12.17
N ALA A 104 16.61 -14.68 11.24
CA ALA A 104 16.52 -13.31 10.73
C ALA A 104 15.99 -12.35 11.81
N ILE A 105 15.05 -12.80 12.62
CA ILE A 105 14.49 -12.02 13.74
C ILE A 105 15.55 -11.76 14.80
N GLU A 106 16.33 -12.76 15.18
CA GLU A 106 17.43 -12.62 16.15
C GLU A 106 18.53 -11.68 15.65
N GLN A 107 18.92 -11.81 14.37
CA GLN A 107 19.92 -10.93 13.74
C GLN A 107 19.43 -9.48 13.72
N ALA A 108 18.18 -9.23 13.31
CA ALA A 108 17.62 -7.89 13.31
C ALA A 108 17.48 -7.32 14.73
N SER A 109 17.03 -8.13 15.68
CA SER A 109 16.97 -7.75 17.09
C SER A 109 18.33 -7.36 17.65
N ALA A 110 19.36 -8.17 17.40
CA ALA A 110 20.73 -7.89 17.84
C ALA A 110 21.32 -6.64 17.18
N ARG A 111 21.04 -6.43 15.87
CA ARG A 111 21.56 -5.28 15.10
C ARG A 111 20.92 -3.96 15.50
N PHE A 112 19.60 -3.94 15.71
CA PHE A 112 18.82 -2.71 15.91
C PHE A 112 18.33 -2.50 17.34
N GLY A 113 18.54 -3.46 18.25
CA GLY A 113 18.13 -3.37 19.65
C GLY A 113 16.63 -3.47 19.89
N VAL A 114 15.86 -3.99 18.94
CA VAL A 114 14.40 -4.08 19.00
C VAL A 114 13.99 -5.47 19.50
N ASP A 115 13.01 -5.49 20.42
CA ASP A 115 12.46 -6.75 20.93
C ASP A 115 11.88 -7.60 19.79
N PRO A 116 12.29 -8.88 19.65
CA PRO A 116 11.77 -9.80 18.64
C PRO A 116 10.25 -9.84 18.55
N ALA A 117 9.56 -9.81 19.70
CA ALA A 117 8.11 -9.84 19.73
C ALA A 117 7.46 -8.62 19.05
N MET A 118 8.12 -7.46 19.11
CA MET A 118 7.63 -6.25 18.45
C MET A 118 7.76 -6.34 16.93
N ILE A 119 8.86 -6.90 16.43
CA ILE A 119 9.07 -7.12 15.00
C ILE A 119 7.98 -8.06 14.45
N VAL A 120 7.77 -9.20 15.11
CA VAL A 120 6.73 -10.17 14.74
C VAL A 120 5.33 -9.57 14.82
N ALA A 121 5.04 -8.82 15.89
CA ALA A 121 3.73 -8.22 16.10
C ALA A 121 3.36 -7.22 15.01
N ILE A 122 4.28 -6.36 14.56
CA ILE A 122 4.03 -5.40 13.48
C ILE A 122 3.69 -6.12 12.16
N VAL A 123 4.50 -7.09 11.75
CA VAL A 123 4.23 -7.87 10.54
C VAL A 123 2.87 -8.58 10.63
N GLY A 124 2.53 -9.06 11.82
CA GLY A 124 1.23 -9.67 12.09
C GLY A 124 0.07 -8.69 11.99
N VAL A 125 0.21 -7.48 12.54
CA VAL A 125 -0.83 -6.44 12.49
C VAL A 125 -1.00 -5.91 11.07
N GLU A 126 0.08 -5.57 10.39
CA GLU A 126 0.05 -4.91 9.09
C GLU A 126 -0.50 -5.82 7.98
N THR A 127 0.02 -7.02 7.86
CA THR A 127 -0.30 -7.86 6.70
C THR A 127 -0.69 -9.29 7.04
N PHE A 128 -0.88 -9.60 8.33
CA PHE A 128 -1.14 -10.98 8.73
C PHE A 128 -0.03 -11.92 8.21
N TYR A 129 1.22 -11.55 8.52
CA TYR A 129 2.43 -12.27 8.10
C TYR A 129 2.54 -12.41 6.58
N GLY A 130 2.38 -11.29 5.85
CA GLY A 130 2.50 -11.23 4.39
C GLY A 130 1.30 -11.71 3.60
N ARG A 131 0.22 -12.20 4.24
CA ARG A 131 -0.95 -12.75 3.54
C ARG A 131 -1.88 -11.68 2.97
N ARG A 132 -1.78 -10.43 3.42
CA ARG A 132 -2.67 -9.32 3.07
C ARG A 132 -1.89 -8.04 2.76
N THR A 133 -1.01 -8.10 1.79
CA THR A 133 -0.13 -6.96 1.41
C THR A 133 -0.82 -5.92 0.53
N GLY A 134 -2.08 -6.19 0.12
CA GLY A 134 -2.79 -5.34 -0.83
C GLY A 134 -2.65 -5.84 -2.27
N SER A 135 -3.56 -5.37 -3.13
CA SER A 135 -3.64 -5.82 -4.53
C SER A 135 -3.76 -4.67 -5.54
N PHE A 136 -3.77 -3.42 -5.06
CA PHE A 136 -3.78 -2.25 -5.94
C PHE A 136 -2.38 -2.02 -6.49
N ARG A 137 -2.29 -1.60 -7.76
CA ARG A 137 -1.03 -1.02 -8.23
C ARG A 137 -0.75 0.24 -7.41
N VAL A 138 0.46 0.37 -6.89
CA VAL A 138 0.86 1.54 -6.08
C VAL A 138 0.73 2.82 -6.90
N LEU A 139 1.09 2.76 -8.20
CA LEU A 139 0.89 3.85 -9.13
C LEU A 139 -0.57 4.32 -9.18
N ASP A 140 -1.55 3.41 -9.32
CA ASP A 140 -2.97 3.75 -9.34
C ASP A 140 -3.43 4.37 -8.02
N ALA A 141 -2.99 3.79 -6.90
CA ALA A 141 -3.35 4.28 -5.58
C ALA A 141 -2.86 5.71 -5.35
N LEU A 142 -1.58 5.95 -5.58
CA LEU A 142 -0.97 7.25 -5.36
C LEU A 142 -1.45 8.31 -6.36
N ALA A 143 -1.63 7.96 -7.65
CA ALA A 143 -2.19 8.86 -8.64
C ALA A 143 -3.67 9.22 -8.33
N THR A 144 -4.49 8.21 -7.94
CA THR A 144 -5.87 8.47 -7.53
C THR A 144 -5.93 9.45 -6.37
N LEU A 145 -5.17 9.19 -5.31
CA LEU A 145 -5.21 10.02 -4.10
C LEU A 145 -4.49 11.35 -4.29
N GLY A 146 -3.42 11.40 -5.04
CA GLY A 146 -2.66 12.61 -5.34
C GLY A 146 -3.42 13.60 -6.22
N PHE A 147 -4.21 13.11 -7.18
CA PHE A 147 -4.87 13.98 -8.14
C PHE A 147 -6.39 14.07 -7.97
N ARG A 148 -7.02 13.22 -7.14
CA ARG A 148 -8.49 13.16 -7.00
C ARG A 148 -8.98 13.16 -5.54
N TYR A 149 -8.08 13.32 -4.56
CA TYR A 149 -8.44 13.40 -3.15
C TYR A 149 -7.91 14.69 -2.50
N PRO A 150 -8.62 15.83 -2.65
CA PRO A 150 -8.16 17.15 -2.20
C PRO A 150 -7.71 17.22 -0.74
N PRO A 151 -8.34 16.52 0.24
CA PRO A 151 -7.95 16.67 1.65
C PRO A 151 -6.49 16.30 1.94
N ARG A 152 -5.86 15.45 1.13
CA ARG A 152 -4.46 15.01 1.30
C ARG A 152 -3.70 14.92 -0.04
N SER A 153 -4.14 15.66 -1.05
CA SER A 153 -3.54 15.63 -2.39
C SER A 153 -2.02 15.88 -2.36
N GLU A 154 -1.56 16.90 -1.68
CA GLU A 154 -0.14 17.22 -1.55
C GLU A 154 0.69 16.10 -0.91
N PHE A 155 0.13 15.45 0.11
CA PHE A 155 0.78 14.31 0.75
C PHE A 155 0.97 13.16 -0.23
N PHE A 156 -0.09 12.78 -0.95
CA PHE A 156 -0.03 11.67 -1.89
C PHE A 156 0.76 11.99 -3.16
N GLN A 157 0.83 13.25 -3.57
CA GLN A 157 1.75 13.66 -4.63
C GLN A 157 3.22 13.53 -4.21
N ARG A 158 3.57 13.88 -2.96
CA ARG A 158 4.91 13.62 -2.42
C ARG A 158 5.22 12.12 -2.35
N GLU A 159 4.26 11.30 -1.92
CA GLU A 159 4.46 9.85 -1.91
C GLU A 159 4.59 9.27 -3.33
N LEU A 160 3.91 9.84 -4.33
CA LEU A 160 4.07 9.46 -5.74
C LEU A 160 5.47 9.86 -6.28
N GLU A 161 5.98 11.01 -5.88
CA GLU A 161 7.35 11.47 -6.16
C GLU A 161 8.36 10.48 -5.57
N GLU A 162 8.25 10.17 -4.27
CA GLU A 162 9.08 9.20 -3.58
C GLU A 162 8.98 7.80 -4.21
N PHE A 163 7.80 7.41 -4.70
CA PHE A 163 7.60 6.14 -5.39
C PHE A 163 8.34 6.06 -6.72
N LEU A 164 8.30 7.12 -7.54
CA LEU A 164 9.05 7.14 -8.79
C LEU A 164 10.55 7.16 -8.55
N LEU A 165 11.02 7.85 -7.52
CA LEU A 165 12.41 7.81 -7.10
C LEU A 165 12.82 6.40 -6.66
N LEU A 166 12.03 5.77 -5.80
CA LEU A 166 12.23 4.41 -5.32
C LEU A 166 12.33 3.41 -6.48
N THR A 167 11.37 3.46 -7.42
CA THR A 167 11.37 2.51 -8.54
C THR A 167 12.58 2.68 -9.45
N ARG A 168 13.02 3.92 -9.66
CA ARG A 168 14.27 4.21 -10.38
C ARG A 168 15.50 3.68 -9.65
N GLU A 169 15.60 3.90 -8.35
CA GLU A 169 16.71 3.45 -7.50
C GLU A 169 16.81 1.93 -7.43
N GLN A 170 15.67 1.25 -7.39
CA GLN A 170 15.60 -0.21 -7.32
C GLN A 170 15.56 -0.89 -8.69
N GLY A 171 15.52 -0.12 -9.79
CA GLY A 171 15.40 -0.67 -11.14
C GLY A 171 14.09 -1.38 -11.42
N LEU A 172 12.99 -0.94 -10.81
CA LEU A 172 11.64 -1.49 -10.96
C LEU A 172 10.84 -0.71 -12.02
N ASP A 173 9.96 -1.40 -12.75
CA ASP A 173 8.92 -0.70 -13.52
C ASP A 173 7.86 -0.16 -12.53
N PRO A 174 7.58 1.15 -12.51
CA PRO A 174 6.59 1.74 -11.61
C PRO A 174 5.16 1.21 -11.80
N ARG A 175 4.91 0.44 -12.87
CA ARG A 175 3.61 -0.19 -13.14
C ARG A 175 3.38 -1.50 -12.37
N ASP A 176 4.45 -2.15 -11.90
CA ASP A 176 4.41 -3.48 -11.32
C ASP A 176 4.10 -3.52 -9.82
N PRO A 177 4.68 -2.65 -8.96
CA PRO A 177 4.53 -2.76 -7.52
C PRO A 177 3.07 -2.72 -7.07
N LYS A 178 2.71 -3.66 -6.19
CA LYS A 178 1.38 -3.74 -5.58
C LYS A 178 1.44 -3.45 -4.10
N GLY A 179 0.34 -2.89 -3.60
CA GLY A 179 0.22 -2.51 -2.20
C GLY A 179 -1.22 -2.26 -1.78
N SER A 180 -1.39 -1.53 -0.69
CA SER A 180 -2.70 -1.14 -0.18
C SER A 180 -3.38 -0.08 -1.06
N TYR A 181 -4.65 0.19 -0.78
CA TYR A 181 -5.39 1.27 -1.43
C TYR A 181 -4.78 2.67 -1.18
N ALA A 182 -3.94 2.81 -0.18
CA ALA A 182 -3.23 4.06 0.14
C ALA A 182 -1.75 4.07 -0.30
N GLY A 183 -1.31 3.06 -1.07
CA GLY A 183 0.04 2.98 -1.60
C GLY A 183 1.08 2.42 -0.64
N ALA A 184 0.68 1.80 0.48
CA ALA A 184 1.60 1.11 1.38
C ALA A 184 2.03 -0.23 0.77
N MET A 185 3.33 -0.56 0.88
CA MET A 185 4.01 -1.61 0.13
C MET A 185 4.57 -2.72 1.01
N GLY A 186 4.54 -3.93 0.46
CA GLY A 186 5.18 -5.11 1.04
C GLY A 186 4.57 -5.59 2.35
N ALA A 187 5.22 -6.55 2.99
CA ALA A 187 4.77 -7.12 4.25
C ALA A 187 4.74 -6.11 5.42
N PRO A 188 5.65 -5.11 5.52
CA PRO A 188 5.64 -4.12 6.59
C PRO A 188 4.75 -2.91 6.30
N GLN A 189 4.06 -2.84 5.15
CA GLN A 189 3.19 -1.74 4.73
C GLN A 189 3.89 -0.36 4.77
N PHE A 190 5.12 -0.28 4.26
CA PHE A 190 5.82 0.99 4.16
C PHE A 190 5.26 1.84 3.01
N ILE A 191 4.96 3.11 3.27
CA ILE A 191 4.73 4.11 2.23
C ILE A 191 6.06 4.44 1.53
N SER A 192 6.01 5.08 0.37
CA SER A 192 7.20 5.27 -0.48
C SER A 192 8.35 6.00 0.21
N SER A 193 8.04 7.08 0.92
CA SER A 193 9.02 7.82 1.71
C SER A 193 9.64 6.99 2.83
N SER A 194 8.83 6.16 3.51
CA SER A 194 9.32 5.25 4.55
C SER A 194 10.18 4.13 3.97
N TYR A 195 9.82 3.61 2.80
CA TYR A 195 10.62 2.60 2.11
C TYR A 195 12.02 3.15 1.83
N ARG A 196 12.13 4.31 1.19
CA ARG A 196 13.41 4.93 0.86
C ARG A 196 14.24 5.32 2.09
N ALA A 197 13.57 5.74 3.17
CA ALA A 197 14.26 6.22 4.36
C ALA A 197 14.70 5.10 5.32
N TYR A 198 13.94 4.00 5.40
CA TYR A 198 14.06 3.04 6.50
C TYR A 198 14.24 1.59 6.06
N ALA A 199 13.91 1.24 4.82
CA ALA A 199 14.12 -0.12 4.35
C ALA A 199 15.60 -0.42 4.19
N VAL A 200 16.01 -1.62 4.58
CA VAL A 200 17.40 -2.07 4.58
C VAL A 200 17.52 -3.47 3.98
N ASP A 201 18.62 -3.70 3.30
CA ASP A 201 19.06 -5.01 2.86
C ASP A 201 19.42 -5.85 4.11
N GLY A 202 18.62 -6.86 4.38
CA GLY A 202 18.74 -7.70 5.56
C GLY A 202 19.56 -8.97 5.34
N ASP A 203 19.63 -9.46 4.11
CA ASP A 203 20.40 -10.65 3.74
C ASP A 203 21.74 -10.35 3.03
N GLY A 204 21.97 -9.09 2.65
CA GLY A 204 23.22 -8.63 2.06
C GLY A 204 23.36 -8.96 0.58
N ASP A 205 22.25 -9.16 -0.13
CA ASP A 205 22.24 -9.47 -1.57
C ASP A 205 22.42 -8.22 -2.47
N GLY A 206 22.44 -7.03 -1.87
CA GLY A 206 22.59 -5.74 -2.55
C GLY A 206 21.27 -5.13 -3.05
N ARG A 207 20.14 -5.67 -2.63
CA ARG A 207 18.78 -5.18 -2.95
C ARG A 207 17.97 -5.04 -1.67
N VAL A 208 16.85 -4.35 -1.79
CA VAL A 208 15.84 -4.30 -0.72
C VAL A 208 14.51 -4.73 -1.31
N ASP A 209 13.99 -5.88 -0.88
CA ASP A 209 12.72 -6.44 -1.37
C ASP A 209 11.74 -6.68 -0.22
N LEU A 210 10.85 -5.70 0.02
CA LEU A 210 9.84 -5.80 1.08
C LEU A 210 8.63 -6.69 0.69
N TRP A 211 8.61 -7.26 -0.52
CA TRP A 211 7.56 -8.18 -0.97
C TRP A 211 7.94 -9.64 -0.81
N ASN A 212 9.22 -9.99 -1.07
CA ASN A 212 9.64 -11.38 -1.19
C ASN A 212 10.81 -11.77 -0.27
N SER A 213 11.61 -10.81 0.25
CA SER A 213 12.72 -11.08 1.18
C SER A 213 12.27 -10.87 2.64
N TRP A 214 12.08 -11.95 3.38
CA TRP A 214 11.77 -11.84 4.81
C TRP A 214 12.92 -11.24 5.63
N PRO A 215 14.20 -11.52 5.36
CA PRO A 215 15.30 -10.81 6.03
C PRO A 215 15.21 -9.29 5.87
N ASP A 216 14.86 -8.78 4.68
CA ASP A 216 14.70 -7.35 4.44
C ASP A 216 13.50 -6.78 5.19
N VAL A 217 12.36 -7.47 5.13
CA VAL A 217 11.14 -7.09 5.85
C VAL A 217 11.41 -6.95 7.34
N ILE A 218 11.98 -8.00 7.95
CA ILE A 218 12.26 -8.10 9.38
C ILE A 218 13.28 -7.03 9.81
N SER A 219 14.36 -6.88 9.06
CA SER A 219 15.40 -5.88 9.30
C SER A 219 14.88 -4.45 9.12
N SER A 220 14.05 -4.20 8.11
CA SER A 220 13.46 -2.88 7.86
C SER A 220 12.48 -2.47 8.96
N VAL A 221 11.67 -3.39 9.47
CA VAL A 221 10.80 -3.15 10.63
C VAL A 221 11.64 -2.79 11.85
N ALA A 222 12.68 -3.54 12.14
CA ALA A 222 13.57 -3.27 13.26
C ALA A 222 14.30 -1.93 13.11
N ASN A 223 14.80 -1.61 11.91
CA ASN A 223 15.41 -0.32 11.63
C ASN A 223 14.44 0.84 11.84
N TYR A 224 13.18 0.70 11.38
CA TYR A 224 12.15 1.71 11.59
C TYR A 224 11.95 2.03 13.07
N PHE A 225 11.81 1.01 13.93
CA PHE A 225 11.72 1.21 15.38
C PHE A 225 12.95 1.91 15.95
N SER A 226 14.15 1.45 15.58
CA SER A 226 15.42 2.01 16.06
C SER A 226 15.55 3.50 15.72
N VAL A 227 15.26 3.88 14.48
CA VAL A 227 15.33 5.28 14.02
C VAL A 227 14.26 6.15 14.71
N HIS A 228 13.11 5.57 15.06
CA HIS A 228 12.04 6.29 15.76
C HIS A 228 12.15 6.27 17.29
N GLY A 229 13.32 5.97 17.82
CA GLY A 229 13.62 6.12 19.25
C GLY A 229 13.17 4.95 20.12
N TRP A 230 13.16 3.73 19.55
CA TRP A 230 12.98 2.54 20.37
C TRP A 230 14.06 2.42 21.44
N GLU A 231 13.65 2.21 22.68
CA GLU A 231 14.54 1.98 23.82
C GLU A 231 14.48 0.51 24.23
N ALA A 232 15.59 -0.20 24.10
CA ALA A 232 15.67 -1.62 24.49
C ALA A 232 15.35 -1.80 25.97
N GLY A 233 14.38 -2.68 26.27
CA GLY A 233 13.91 -2.91 27.64
C GLY A 233 13.02 -1.79 28.21
N GLY A 234 12.71 -0.77 27.43
CA GLY A 234 11.77 0.29 27.81
C GLY A 234 10.32 -0.23 27.88
N PRO A 235 9.43 0.45 28.63
CA PRO A 235 8.04 0.03 28.75
C PRO A 235 7.27 0.33 27.47
N VAL A 236 6.66 -0.68 26.85
CA VAL A 236 5.79 -0.54 25.69
C VAL A 236 4.41 0.02 26.06
N THR A 237 3.94 -0.28 27.31
CA THR A 237 2.65 0.18 27.81
C THR A 237 2.77 0.60 29.28
N THR A 238 1.89 1.51 29.70
CA THR A 238 1.75 1.89 31.09
C THR A 238 0.28 1.84 31.52
N ARG A 239 0.04 1.62 32.81
CA ARG A 239 -1.32 1.70 33.36
C ARG A 239 -1.76 3.16 33.40
N ALA A 240 -2.92 3.45 32.81
CA ALA A 240 -3.58 4.74 32.95
C ALA A 240 -4.69 4.66 34.00
N THR A 241 -4.84 5.73 34.76
CA THR A 241 -5.99 5.92 35.66
C THR A 241 -6.83 7.07 35.10
N ALA A 242 -8.05 6.77 34.69
CA ALA A 242 -8.99 7.80 34.30
C ALA A 242 -9.72 8.35 35.52
N ARG A 243 -9.85 9.67 35.62
CA ARG A 243 -10.66 10.35 36.64
C ARG A 243 -11.81 11.06 35.92
N GLY A 244 -13.05 10.86 36.40
CA GLY A 244 -14.27 11.42 35.80
C GLY A 244 -15.07 10.40 35.02
N THR A 245 -16.13 10.87 34.36
CA THR A 245 -16.97 10.04 33.47
C THR A 245 -16.19 9.77 32.18
N ILE A 246 -15.92 8.50 31.90
CA ILE A 246 -15.35 8.08 30.63
C ILE A 246 -16.53 7.84 29.70
N ASP A 247 -16.59 8.59 28.59
CA ASP A 247 -17.47 8.24 27.47
C ASP A 247 -16.78 7.07 26.74
N PRO A 248 -17.40 5.88 26.69
CA PRO A 248 -16.77 4.74 26.03
C PRO A 248 -16.77 4.83 24.49
N GLY A 249 -17.32 5.93 23.89
CA GLY A 249 -17.33 6.17 22.45
C GLY A 249 -18.28 5.21 21.71
#